data_fa22ba3f41884df091718ea1d1d520e9
#
_entry.id   fa22ba3f41884df091718ea1d1d520e9
#
_cell.length_a   1.000
_cell.length_b   1.000
_cell.length_c   1.000
_cell.angle_alpha   90.00
_cell.angle_beta   90.00
_cell.angle_gamma   90.00
#
_symmetry.space_group_name_H-M   'P 1'
#
loop_
_entity.id
_entity.type
_entity.pdbx_description
1 polymer ?
#
loop_
_entity_poly.entity_id
_entity_poly.type
_entity_poly.pdbx_seq_one_letter_code
_entity_poly.pdbx_strand_id
1 'polypeptide(L)'
;EVHVATDTRLGRTVAVKIMRADFATDSIFLERFRREAHSVAQMNNPNIVNIYDSGEETVTTETGEIEHLPYLVMEYVKGQTLRDILKVNGALSQRDAEQVMMGVLNALEYSHRMGIIHRDIKPGNIMISEQGVVKVMDFGIARALDDSATTMTKSQGVVGTAQYLSPEQARGENVDMRSDLYS
;
A
#
# COMPACT_ATOMS: atom_id res chain seq x y z
N GLU A 1 5.36 -0.80 9.90
CA GLU A 1 5.56 0.59 10.31
C GLU A 1 6.07 1.44 9.16
N VAL A 2 5.78 2.75 9.19
CA VAL A 2 6.27 3.69 8.17
C VAL A 2 7.03 4.82 8.86
N HIS A 3 8.23 5.08 8.39
CA HIS A 3 9.13 6.09 8.95
C HIS A 3 9.53 7.11 7.88
N VAL A 4 9.69 8.36 8.30
CA VAL A 4 10.31 9.40 7.46
C VAL A 4 11.82 9.30 7.65
N ALA A 5 12.56 9.27 6.54
CA ALA A 5 13.99 9.12 6.52
C ALA A 5 14.64 10.04 5.47
N THR A 6 15.96 10.16 5.54
CA THR A 6 16.76 10.88 4.53
C THR A 6 17.59 9.87 3.74
N ASP A 7 17.39 9.83 2.42
CA ASP A 7 18.31 9.18 1.51
C ASP A 7 19.59 10.01 1.43
N THR A 8 20.62 9.56 2.13
CA THR A 8 21.90 10.30 2.25
C THR A 8 22.71 10.32 0.96
N ARG A 9 22.44 9.39 0.03
CA ARG A 9 23.14 9.31 -1.27
C ARG A 9 22.62 10.35 -2.25
N LEU A 10 21.31 10.62 -2.23
CA LEU A 10 20.65 11.56 -3.15
C LEU A 10 20.18 12.84 -2.44
N GLY A 11 20.32 12.93 -1.11
CA GLY A 11 19.98 14.11 -0.33
C GLY A 11 18.47 14.44 -0.33
N ARG A 12 17.62 13.43 -0.36
CA ARG A 12 16.16 13.61 -0.43
C ARG A 12 15.44 12.95 0.75
N THR A 13 14.30 13.51 1.12
CA THR A 13 13.39 12.89 2.09
C THR A 13 12.62 11.74 1.43
N VAL A 14 12.53 10.62 2.13
CA VAL A 14 11.84 9.41 1.69
C VAL A 14 10.94 8.87 2.81
N ALA A 15 9.97 8.05 2.45
CA ALA A 15 9.23 7.22 3.39
C ALA A 15 9.78 5.77 3.33
N VAL A 16 10.06 5.18 4.48
CA VAL A 16 10.50 3.79 4.57
C VAL A 16 9.44 2.98 5.28
N LYS A 17 8.87 2.01 4.57
CA LYS A 17 7.90 1.07 5.12
C LYS A 17 8.60 -0.23 5.48
N ILE A 18 8.64 -0.53 6.77
CA ILE A 18 9.20 -1.78 7.29
C ILE A 18 8.08 -2.78 7.50
N MET A 19 8.23 -3.96 6.93
CA MET A 19 7.27 -5.05 7.07
C MET A 19 7.49 -5.77 8.40
N ARG A 20 6.43 -6.41 8.91
CA ARG A 20 6.52 -7.11 10.21
C ARG A 20 7.32 -8.40 10.07
N ALA A 21 8.12 -8.70 11.10
CA ALA A 21 8.97 -9.89 11.17
C ALA A 21 8.19 -11.22 11.07
N ASP A 22 6.93 -11.24 11.53
CA ASP A 22 6.07 -12.44 11.49
C ASP A 22 5.92 -13.04 10.08
N PHE A 23 6.13 -12.24 9.05
CA PHE A 23 6.04 -12.64 7.64
C PHE A 23 7.40 -12.91 7.00
N ALA A 24 8.48 -12.51 7.65
CA ALA A 24 9.83 -12.55 7.09
C ALA A 24 10.48 -13.94 7.16
N THR A 25 9.91 -14.88 7.89
CA THR A 25 10.37 -16.27 7.98
C THR A 25 9.90 -17.14 6.81
N ASP A 26 8.92 -16.67 6.03
CA ASP A 26 8.40 -17.38 4.88
C ASP A 26 9.12 -16.94 3.58
N SER A 27 9.96 -17.83 3.05
CA SER A 27 10.69 -17.57 1.79
C SER A 27 9.77 -17.32 0.60
N ILE A 28 8.58 -17.91 0.59
CA ILE A 28 7.56 -17.72 -0.46
C ILE A 28 7.00 -16.30 -0.37
N PHE A 29 6.78 -15.81 0.85
CA PHE A 29 6.36 -14.43 1.09
C PHE A 29 7.40 -13.44 0.58
N LEU A 30 8.67 -13.61 0.93
CA LEU A 30 9.76 -12.73 0.51
C LEU A 30 9.91 -12.67 -1.01
N GLU A 31 9.80 -13.82 -1.69
CA GLU A 31 9.85 -13.86 -3.15
C GLU A 31 8.67 -13.11 -3.80
N ARG A 32 7.46 -13.32 -3.29
CA ARG A 32 6.28 -12.59 -3.76
C ARG A 32 6.39 -11.09 -3.51
N PHE A 33 6.82 -10.70 -2.33
CA PHE A 33 7.06 -9.31 -1.96
C PHE A 33 8.04 -8.62 -2.92
N ARG A 34 9.18 -9.24 -3.19
CA ARG A 34 10.19 -8.72 -4.14
C ARG A 34 9.61 -8.57 -5.54
N ARG A 35 8.87 -9.57 -6.01
CA ARG A 35 8.25 -9.53 -7.34
C ARG A 35 7.18 -8.44 -7.46
N GLU A 36 6.33 -8.28 -6.46
CA GLU A 36 5.30 -7.25 -6.43
C GLU A 36 5.93 -5.86 -6.31
N ALA A 37 6.89 -5.68 -5.42
CA ALA A 37 7.65 -4.42 -5.30
C ALA A 37 8.31 -4.03 -6.62
N HIS A 38 8.93 -4.99 -7.32
CA HIS A 38 9.52 -4.76 -8.64
C HIS A 38 8.47 -4.28 -9.67
N SER A 39 7.31 -4.92 -9.73
CA SER A 39 6.23 -4.55 -10.65
C SER A 39 5.70 -3.14 -10.37
N VAL A 40 5.49 -2.82 -9.09
CA VAL A 40 5.00 -1.49 -8.67
C VAL A 40 6.06 -0.40 -8.91
N ALA A 41 7.34 -0.72 -8.74
CA ALA A 41 8.45 0.21 -9.01
C ALA A 41 8.56 0.63 -10.49
N GLN A 42 8.00 -0.14 -11.42
CA GLN A 42 7.95 0.22 -12.84
C GLN A 42 6.86 1.27 -13.15
N MET A 43 5.94 1.51 -12.23
CA MET A 43 4.89 2.50 -12.43
C MET A 43 5.44 3.92 -12.29
N ASN A 44 5.04 4.79 -13.22
CA ASN A 44 5.35 6.21 -13.19
C ASN A 44 4.09 7.01 -13.55
N ASN A 45 3.36 7.45 -12.53
CA ASN A 45 2.13 8.23 -12.67
C ASN A 45 2.04 9.26 -11.54
N PRO A 46 1.65 10.52 -11.80
CA PRO A 46 1.60 11.56 -10.77
C PRO A 46 0.61 11.26 -9.63
N ASN A 47 -0.37 10.39 -9.86
CA ASN A 47 -1.34 9.98 -8.85
C ASN A 47 -0.99 8.65 -8.16
N ILE A 48 0.23 8.15 -8.33
CA ILE A 48 0.74 6.95 -7.66
C ILE A 48 2.00 7.31 -6.88
N VAL A 49 2.10 6.84 -5.64
CA VAL A 49 3.33 6.97 -4.84
C VAL A 49 4.42 6.11 -5.47
N ASN A 50 5.54 6.73 -5.83
CA ASN A 50 6.67 6.03 -6.45
C ASN A 50 7.39 5.15 -5.43
N ILE A 51 7.78 3.94 -5.83
CA ILE A 51 8.72 3.10 -5.10
C ILE A 51 10.11 3.36 -5.65
N TYR A 52 11.05 3.71 -4.77
CA TYR A 52 12.41 4.04 -5.15
C TYR A 52 13.37 2.87 -5.00
N ASP A 53 13.14 2.04 -3.95
CA ASP A 53 14.00 0.90 -3.64
C ASP A 53 13.26 -0.11 -2.76
N SER A 54 13.76 -1.33 -2.72
CA SER A 54 13.33 -2.37 -1.79
C SER A 54 14.52 -3.16 -1.31
N GLY A 55 14.50 -3.57 -0.07
CA GLY A 55 15.59 -4.33 0.52
C GLY A 55 15.12 -5.18 1.68
N GLU A 56 16.09 -5.82 2.30
CA GLU A 56 15.91 -6.69 3.45
C GLU A 56 17.08 -6.47 4.40
N GLU A 57 16.79 -6.13 5.63
CA GLU A 57 17.77 -6.06 6.71
C GLU A 57 17.69 -7.30 7.59
N THR A 58 18.83 -7.72 8.11
CA THR A 58 18.93 -8.83 9.05
C THR A 58 19.20 -8.27 10.43
N VAL A 59 18.31 -8.53 11.36
CA VAL A 59 18.43 -8.09 12.75
C VAL A 59 18.55 -9.31 13.65
N THR A 60 19.47 -9.25 14.61
CA THR A 60 19.55 -10.26 15.66
C THR A 60 18.78 -9.78 16.87
N THR A 61 17.76 -10.54 17.27
CA THR A 61 16.94 -10.25 18.45
C THR A 61 17.73 -10.39 19.74
N GLU A 62 17.21 -9.89 20.85
CA GLU A 62 17.80 -10.06 22.19
C GLU A 62 17.92 -11.55 22.58
N THR A 63 17.10 -12.42 22.00
CA THR A 63 17.13 -13.88 22.19
C THR A 63 18.16 -14.59 21.32
N GLY A 64 18.84 -13.85 20.42
CA GLY A 64 19.85 -14.39 19.50
C GLY A 64 19.25 -14.97 18.22
N GLU A 65 17.96 -14.85 18.00
CA GLU A 65 17.30 -15.24 16.75
C GLU A 65 17.57 -14.23 15.64
N ILE A 66 17.69 -14.71 14.41
CA ILE A 66 17.88 -13.88 13.23
C ILE A 66 16.51 -13.59 12.62
N GLU A 67 16.14 -12.32 12.57
CA GLU A 67 14.95 -11.85 11.90
C GLU A 67 15.30 -11.08 10.62
N HIS A 68 14.54 -11.34 9.56
CA HIS A 68 14.62 -10.61 8.31
C HIS A 68 13.54 -9.52 8.31
N LEU A 69 13.93 -8.29 8.02
CA LEU A 69 13.02 -7.14 7.95
C LEU A 69 12.98 -6.60 6.52
N PRO A 70 12.02 -7.07 5.70
CA PRO A 70 11.82 -6.51 4.37
C PRO A 70 11.34 -5.07 4.49
N TYR A 71 11.86 -4.20 3.64
CA TYR A 71 11.44 -2.79 3.61
C TYR A 71 11.26 -2.27 2.18
N LEU A 72 10.47 -1.20 2.08
CA LEU A 72 10.30 -0.41 0.87
C LEU A 72 10.73 1.03 1.14
N VAL A 73 11.50 1.58 0.22
CA VAL A 73 11.80 3.02 0.18
C VAL A 73 10.92 3.65 -0.89
N MET A 74 10.13 4.63 -0.50
CA MET A 74 9.14 5.24 -1.38
C MET A 74 9.14 6.76 -1.29
N GLU A 75 8.46 7.38 -2.23
CA GLU A 75 8.18 8.80 -2.23
C GLU A 75 7.57 9.24 -0.89
N TYR A 76 8.16 10.27 -0.29
CA TYR A 76 7.55 10.94 0.84
C TYR A 76 6.53 11.97 0.35
N VAL A 77 5.28 11.72 0.64
CA VAL A 77 4.18 12.64 0.33
C VAL A 77 3.90 13.50 1.56
N LYS A 78 4.25 14.80 1.48
CA LYS A 78 3.92 15.75 2.53
C LYS A 78 2.43 16.10 2.44
N GLY A 79 1.63 15.56 3.35
CA GLY A 79 0.17 15.69 3.34
C GLY A 79 -0.50 14.75 4.33
N GLN A 80 -1.76 14.43 4.07
CA GLN A 80 -2.60 13.59 4.94
C GLN A 80 -3.25 12.47 4.14
N THR A 81 -3.62 11.39 4.83
CA THR A 81 -4.47 10.37 4.20
C THR A 81 -5.90 10.89 4.08
N LEU A 82 -6.60 10.43 3.06
CA LEU A 82 -8.04 10.72 2.92
C LEU A 82 -8.83 10.28 4.16
N ARG A 83 -8.41 9.19 4.80
CA ARG A 83 -9.00 8.73 6.06
C ARG A 83 -8.89 9.78 7.17
N ASP A 84 -7.73 10.39 7.33
CA ASP A 84 -7.50 11.40 8.37
C ASP A 84 -8.30 12.66 8.08
N ILE A 85 -8.39 13.08 6.82
CA ILE A 85 -9.21 14.21 6.37
C ILE A 85 -10.69 13.95 6.68
N LEU A 86 -11.22 12.77 6.33
CA LEU A 86 -12.60 12.38 6.61
C LEU A 86 -12.89 12.30 8.11
N LYS A 87 -11.93 11.83 8.90
CA LYS A 87 -12.07 11.74 10.36
C LYS A 87 -12.22 13.11 11.01
N VAL A 88 -11.54 14.12 10.49
CA VAL A 88 -11.58 15.50 11.01
C VAL A 88 -12.78 16.27 10.48
N ASN A 89 -13.07 16.17 9.19
CA ASN A 89 -14.05 17.00 8.49
C ASN A 89 -15.41 16.31 8.28
N GLY A 90 -15.52 15.01 8.54
CA GLY A 90 -16.69 14.20 8.22
C GLY A 90 -16.76 13.87 6.73
N ALA A 91 -17.63 14.56 5.98
CA ALA A 91 -17.77 14.36 4.55
C ALA A 91 -16.99 15.42 3.75
N LEU A 92 -16.55 15.06 2.56
CA LEU A 92 -16.01 16.01 1.58
C LEU A 92 -17.14 16.78 0.91
N SER A 93 -16.83 17.99 0.42
CA SER A 93 -17.70 18.65 -0.56
C SER A 93 -17.78 17.82 -1.84
N GLN A 94 -18.87 17.96 -2.62
CA GLN A 94 -18.99 17.26 -3.90
C GLN A 94 -17.78 17.53 -4.81
N ARG A 95 -17.35 18.79 -4.89
CA ARG A 95 -16.21 19.21 -5.72
C ARG A 95 -14.91 18.52 -5.27
N ASP A 96 -14.64 18.47 -3.97
CA ASP A 96 -13.43 17.84 -3.44
C ASP A 96 -13.46 16.32 -3.66
N ALA A 97 -14.63 15.69 -3.47
CA ALA A 97 -14.83 14.28 -3.74
C ALA A 97 -14.58 13.95 -5.22
N GLU A 98 -15.10 14.75 -6.15
CA GLU A 98 -14.85 14.60 -7.58
C GLU A 98 -13.35 14.70 -7.92
N GLN A 99 -12.62 15.67 -7.35
CA GLN A 99 -11.18 15.82 -7.56
C GLN A 99 -10.40 14.62 -7.03
N VAL A 100 -10.74 14.12 -5.85
CA VAL A 100 -10.12 12.94 -5.29
C VAL A 100 -10.37 11.73 -6.18
N MET A 101 -11.62 11.51 -6.59
CA MET A 101 -11.98 10.39 -7.45
C MET A 101 -11.30 10.45 -8.82
N MET A 102 -11.16 11.62 -9.42
CA MET A 102 -10.42 11.77 -10.67
C MET A 102 -8.96 11.32 -10.52
N GLY A 103 -8.28 11.71 -9.45
CA GLY A 103 -6.92 11.27 -9.17
C GLY A 103 -6.81 9.77 -8.97
N VAL A 104 -7.73 9.19 -8.18
CA VAL A 104 -7.77 7.74 -7.94
C VAL A 104 -8.02 6.97 -9.24
N LEU A 105 -9.02 7.39 -10.04
CA LEU A 105 -9.34 6.72 -11.31
C LEU A 105 -8.20 6.81 -12.32
N ASN A 106 -7.47 7.94 -12.37
CA ASN A 106 -6.29 8.08 -13.22
C ASN A 106 -5.17 7.10 -12.79
N ALA A 107 -4.95 6.94 -11.48
CA ALA A 107 -4.00 5.96 -10.95
C ALA A 107 -4.41 4.52 -11.31
N LEU A 108 -5.69 4.18 -11.13
CA LEU A 108 -6.21 2.85 -11.41
C LEU A 108 -6.19 2.52 -12.91
N GLU A 109 -6.62 3.44 -13.75
CA GLU A 109 -6.53 3.25 -15.21
C GLU A 109 -5.10 2.94 -15.66
N TYR A 110 -4.13 3.70 -15.14
CA TYR A 110 -2.73 3.49 -15.45
C TYR A 110 -2.25 2.11 -14.96
N SER A 111 -2.50 1.75 -13.70
CA SER A 111 -2.07 0.46 -13.13
C SER A 111 -2.73 -0.73 -13.83
N HIS A 112 -4.02 -0.62 -14.14
CA HIS A 112 -4.77 -1.69 -14.84
C HIS A 112 -4.24 -1.92 -16.26
N ARG A 113 -3.83 -0.86 -16.98
CA ARG A 113 -3.15 -1.00 -18.28
C ARG A 113 -1.81 -1.72 -18.18
N MET A 114 -1.12 -1.61 -17.05
CA MET A 114 0.09 -2.35 -16.77
C MET A 114 -0.17 -3.77 -16.21
N GLY A 115 -1.42 -4.18 -16.08
CA GLY A 115 -1.81 -5.47 -15.53
C GLY A 115 -1.71 -5.56 -14.00
N ILE A 116 -1.62 -4.40 -13.31
CA ILE A 116 -1.49 -4.33 -11.85
C ILE A 116 -2.83 -3.92 -11.26
N ILE A 117 -3.40 -4.78 -10.40
CA ILE A 117 -4.62 -4.55 -9.64
C ILE A 117 -4.23 -4.14 -8.23
N HIS A 118 -4.85 -3.09 -7.69
CA HIS A 118 -4.50 -2.56 -6.37
C HIS A 118 -4.95 -3.49 -5.22
N ARG A 119 -6.22 -3.92 -5.23
CA ARG A 119 -6.84 -4.87 -4.30
C ARG A 119 -7.13 -4.36 -2.89
N ASP A 120 -6.70 -3.16 -2.54
CA ASP A 120 -6.93 -2.57 -1.22
C ASP A 120 -7.20 -1.06 -1.32
N ILE A 121 -8.11 -0.67 -2.22
CA ILE A 121 -8.54 0.73 -2.34
C ILE A 121 -9.39 1.09 -1.13
N LYS A 122 -8.92 2.07 -0.39
CA LYS A 122 -9.58 2.61 0.80
C LYS A 122 -9.01 3.98 1.15
N PRO A 123 -9.71 4.80 1.93
CA PRO A 123 -9.25 6.14 2.30
C PRO A 123 -7.88 6.18 2.98
N GLY A 124 -7.48 5.10 3.67
CA GLY A 124 -6.16 5.00 4.30
C GLY A 124 -5.00 4.81 3.31
N ASN A 125 -5.29 4.39 2.08
CA ASN A 125 -4.31 4.18 1.00
C ASN A 125 -4.34 5.29 -0.05
N ILE A 126 -4.99 6.41 0.23
CA ILE A 126 -5.06 7.59 -0.61
C ILE A 126 -4.47 8.76 0.17
N MET A 127 -3.38 9.33 -0.33
CA MET A 127 -2.75 10.53 0.22
C MET A 127 -3.20 11.77 -0.56
N ILE A 128 -3.35 12.88 0.13
CA ILE A 128 -3.56 14.20 -0.48
C ILE A 128 -2.41 15.08 0.00
N SER A 129 -1.59 15.54 -0.95
CA SER A 129 -0.45 16.39 -0.65
C SER A 129 -0.90 17.80 -0.21
N GLU A 130 0.00 18.57 0.39
CA GLU A 130 -0.24 19.98 0.72
C GLU A 130 -0.60 20.83 -0.50
N GLN A 131 -0.22 20.41 -1.71
CA GLN A 131 -0.58 21.06 -2.98
C GLN A 131 -1.89 20.54 -3.58
N GLY A 132 -2.59 19.62 -2.87
CA GLY A 132 -3.86 19.06 -3.34
C GLY A 132 -3.70 17.91 -4.35
N VAL A 133 -2.51 17.37 -4.54
CA VAL A 133 -2.28 16.22 -5.44
C VAL A 133 -2.70 14.93 -4.75
N VAL A 134 -3.56 14.17 -5.41
CA VAL A 134 -4.00 12.85 -4.96
C VAL A 134 -2.96 11.81 -5.34
N LYS A 135 -2.55 10.99 -4.38
CA LYS A 135 -1.60 9.89 -4.59
C LYS A 135 -2.08 8.60 -3.95
N VAL A 136 -2.26 7.59 -4.77
CA VAL A 136 -2.61 6.23 -4.34
C VAL A 136 -1.33 5.49 -3.93
N MET A 137 -1.37 4.82 -2.80
CA MET A 137 -0.23 4.07 -2.25
C MET A 137 -0.61 2.63 -1.94
N ASP A 138 0.39 1.81 -1.65
CA ASP A 138 0.23 0.41 -1.21
C ASP A 138 -0.40 -0.52 -2.27
N PHE A 139 -0.06 -0.34 -3.55
CA PHE A 139 -0.46 -1.25 -4.63
C PHE A 139 0.02 -2.69 -4.37
N GLY A 140 -0.91 -3.65 -4.39
CA GLY A 140 -0.66 -5.09 -4.53
C GLY A 140 0.18 -5.78 -3.44
N ILE A 141 1.02 -5.02 -2.72
CA ILE A 141 1.97 -5.53 -1.73
C ILE A 141 1.26 -6.23 -0.56
N ALA A 142 0.00 -5.88 -0.31
CA ALA A 142 -0.84 -6.51 0.71
C ALA A 142 -1.19 -7.97 0.39
N ARG A 143 -1.17 -8.40 -0.88
CA ARG A 143 -1.51 -9.79 -1.23
C ARG A 143 -0.49 -10.80 -0.73
N ALA A 144 0.77 -10.42 -0.64
CA ALA A 144 1.77 -11.27 0.00
C ALA A 144 1.41 -11.57 1.47
N LEU A 145 0.66 -10.64 2.11
CA LEU A 145 0.18 -10.76 3.49
C LEU A 145 -1.10 -11.59 3.60
N ASP A 146 -2.04 -11.46 2.64
CA ASP A 146 -3.36 -12.10 2.72
C ASP A 146 -3.33 -13.59 2.36
N ASP A 147 -2.53 -14.01 1.40
CA ASP A 147 -2.40 -15.43 1.03
C ASP A 147 -1.74 -16.27 2.15
N SER A 148 -0.95 -15.63 3.03
CA SER A 148 -0.40 -16.27 4.24
C SER A 148 -1.39 -16.27 5.40
N ALA A 149 -2.29 -15.29 5.47
CA ALA A 149 -3.28 -15.15 6.52
C ALA A 149 -4.51 -16.06 6.35
N THR A 150 -4.73 -16.66 5.16
CA THR A 150 -5.83 -17.60 4.94
C THR A 150 -5.65 -18.90 5.74
N THR A 151 -4.47 -19.13 6.30
CA THR A 151 -4.20 -20.32 7.16
C THR A 151 -4.20 -20.00 8.65
N MET A 152 -4.17 -18.73 9.04
CA MET A 152 -4.13 -18.36 10.47
C MET A 152 -4.99 -17.13 10.79
N THR A 153 -6.04 -17.42 11.53
CA THR A 153 -6.79 -16.52 12.41
C THR A 153 -7.91 -15.67 11.85
N LYS A 154 -9.08 -16.21 11.99
CA LYS A 154 -10.32 -15.54 12.37
C LYS A 154 -10.17 -14.80 13.71
N SER A 155 -9.34 -13.77 13.86
CA SER A 155 -9.49 -12.87 15.01
C SER A 155 -8.57 -11.64 14.94
N GLN A 156 -9.18 -10.47 15.12
CA GLN A 156 -8.59 -9.19 15.51
C GLN A 156 -7.76 -8.39 14.48
N GLY A 157 -8.38 -7.96 13.40
CA GLY A 157 -7.78 -6.93 12.52
C GLY A 157 -8.61 -6.55 11.30
N VAL A 158 -9.65 -7.30 11.03
CA VAL A 158 -10.43 -7.23 9.77
C VAL A 158 -11.48 -6.10 9.75
N VAL A 159 -11.80 -5.48 10.90
CA VAL A 159 -12.97 -4.60 11.02
C VAL A 159 -12.89 -3.32 10.16
N GLY A 160 -11.69 -2.78 9.88
CA GLY A 160 -11.56 -1.55 9.09
C GLY A 160 -11.41 -1.79 7.58
N THR A 161 -10.83 -2.91 7.17
CA THR A 161 -10.58 -3.25 5.76
C THR A 161 -11.78 -3.91 5.11
N ALA A 162 -12.56 -4.69 5.86
CA ALA A 162 -13.73 -5.41 5.36
C ALA A 162 -14.81 -4.51 4.73
N GLN A 163 -14.89 -3.25 5.14
CA GLN A 163 -15.87 -2.29 4.62
C GLN A 163 -15.66 -1.93 3.13
N TYR A 164 -14.45 -2.12 2.63
CA TYR A 164 -14.04 -1.73 1.27
C TYR A 164 -13.78 -2.94 0.37
N LEU A 165 -14.03 -4.16 0.85
CA LEU A 165 -13.86 -5.37 0.08
C LEU A 165 -14.92 -5.49 -1.03
N SER A 166 -14.50 -5.87 -2.22
CA SER A 166 -15.44 -6.28 -3.26
C SER A 166 -16.10 -7.61 -2.90
N PRO A 167 -17.27 -7.94 -3.48
CA PRO A 167 -17.96 -9.21 -3.23
C PRO A 167 -17.09 -10.43 -3.51
N GLU A 168 -16.31 -10.42 -4.59
CA GLU A 168 -15.39 -11.48 -4.96
C GLU A 168 -14.24 -11.64 -3.96
N GLN A 169 -13.69 -10.51 -3.44
CA GLN A 169 -12.70 -10.57 -2.37
C GLN A 169 -13.28 -11.17 -1.08
N ALA A 170 -14.49 -10.77 -0.72
CA ALA A 170 -15.17 -11.29 0.48
C ALA A 170 -15.47 -12.79 0.40
N ARG A 171 -15.62 -13.33 -0.80
CA ARG A 171 -15.86 -14.76 -1.07
C ARG A 171 -14.57 -15.56 -1.31
N GLY A 172 -13.40 -14.88 -1.40
CA GLY A 172 -12.15 -15.55 -1.77
C GLY A 172 -12.08 -16.00 -3.23
N GLU A 173 -12.86 -15.35 -4.10
CA GLU A 173 -12.91 -15.60 -5.54
C GLU A 173 -11.77 -14.86 -6.28
N ASN A 174 -11.63 -15.13 -7.58
CA ASN A 174 -10.64 -14.43 -8.39
C ASN A 174 -10.96 -12.94 -8.52
N VAL A 175 -9.96 -12.11 -8.22
CA VAL A 175 -10.03 -10.65 -8.26
C VAL A 175 -9.54 -10.13 -9.61
N ASP A 176 -10.27 -9.20 -10.20
CA ASP A 176 -9.87 -8.48 -11.40
C ASP A 176 -9.95 -6.95 -11.17
N MET A 177 -9.70 -6.15 -12.22
CA MET A 177 -9.69 -4.69 -12.14
C MET A 177 -11.02 -4.10 -11.64
N ARG A 178 -12.15 -4.79 -11.80
CA ARG A 178 -13.46 -4.33 -11.34
C ARG A 178 -13.56 -4.30 -9.82
N SER A 179 -12.78 -5.11 -9.13
CA SER A 179 -12.72 -5.10 -7.66
C SER A 179 -12.22 -3.75 -7.13
N ASP A 180 -11.21 -3.16 -7.78
CA ASP A 180 -10.71 -1.82 -7.40
C ASP A 180 -11.75 -0.72 -7.63
N LEU A 181 -12.62 -0.89 -8.63
CA LEU A 181 -13.66 0.08 -8.95
C LEU A 181 -14.90 -0.05 -8.05
N TYR A 182 -15.08 -1.20 -7.43
CA TYR A 182 -16.16 -1.46 -6.46
C TYR A 182 -15.85 -0.86 -5.09
N SER A 183 -14.60 -0.91 -4.67
CA SER A 183 -14.12 -0.55 -3.33
C SER A 183 -14.40 0.89 -2.92
#